data_074385a1a1d5a626df9c1290c810119a
#
_entry.id   074385a1a1d5a626df9c1290c810119a
#
_cell.length_a   1.000
_cell.length_b   1.000
_cell.length_c   1.000
_cell.angle_alpha   90.00
_cell.angle_beta   90.00
_cell.angle_gamma   90.00
#
_symmetry.space_group_name_H-M   'P 1'
#
loop_
_entity.id
_entity.type
_entity.pdbx_description
1 polymer ?
#
loop_
_entity_poly.entity_id
_entity_poly.type
_entity_poly.pdbx_seq_one_letter_code
_entity_poly.pdbx_strand_id
1 'polypeptide(L)'
;MTDGPYKADEIHLESSLGYYLTKARNVLVERTDRAVKPLGLTTQQIGVILMLSSRRASTPFELSRAMSYDSGSMTRLLDRLEKKGFIVRSRSETDRRMVKLELTPQGHDAARQLPGLGATVLNEQLRGFSAADHATLIGLLGRFIANGIDAGASAGCGLGPQQESLDESPEASLRKHGEH
;
A
#
# COMPACT_ATOMS: atom_id res chain seq x y z
N MET A 1 7.90 34.06 6.02
CA MET A 1 8.22 33.55 4.67
C MET A 1 9.08 32.32 4.89
N THR A 2 8.59 31.12 4.53
CA THR A 2 9.36 29.87 4.65
C THR A 2 10.46 29.88 3.62
N ASP A 3 11.71 29.85 4.09
CA ASP A 3 12.89 29.74 3.23
C ASP A 3 12.94 28.31 2.69
N GLY A 4 12.26 28.08 1.57
CA GLY A 4 12.12 26.78 0.91
C GLY A 4 12.99 26.70 -0.35
N PRO A 5 13.19 25.48 -0.92
CA PRO A 5 14.02 25.26 -2.10
C PRO A 5 13.43 25.84 -3.40
N TYR A 6 12.18 26.31 -3.38
CA TYR A 6 11.51 26.88 -4.56
C TYR A 6 11.30 28.38 -4.43
N LYS A 7 11.70 29.13 -5.47
CA LYS A 7 11.30 30.50 -5.66
C LYS A 7 10.33 30.61 -6.83
N ALA A 8 9.37 31.53 -6.77
CA ALA A 8 8.28 31.63 -7.73
C ALA A 8 8.76 31.86 -9.19
N ASP A 9 9.83 32.59 -9.36
CA ASP A 9 10.46 32.91 -10.63
C ASP A 9 11.41 31.84 -11.18
N GLU A 10 11.74 30.82 -10.36
CA GLU A 10 12.64 29.71 -10.71
C GLU A 10 11.90 28.39 -10.93
N ILE A 11 10.55 28.35 -10.80
CA ILE A 11 9.77 27.14 -10.99
C ILE A 11 9.57 26.86 -12.48
N HIS A 12 10.21 25.78 -12.96
CA HIS A 12 9.95 25.21 -14.29
C HIS A 12 9.30 23.84 -14.15
N LEU A 13 8.33 23.55 -15.02
CA LEU A 13 7.55 22.30 -14.94
C LEU A 13 8.47 21.07 -14.90
N GLU A 14 9.38 20.96 -15.83
CA GLU A 14 10.24 19.77 -16.03
C GLU A 14 11.33 19.61 -14.95
N SER A 15 11.61 20.63 -14.14
CA SER A 15 12.54 20.57 -13.01
C SER A 15 11.84 20.49 -11.66
N SER A 16 10.51 20.53 -11.64
CA SER A 16 9.75 20.52 -10.40
C SER A 16 9.63 19.11 -9.80
N LEU A 17 9.65 19.01 -8.46
CA LEU A 17 9.41 17.77 -7.74
C LEU A 17 8.05 17.15 -8.12
N GLY A 18 7.02 17.98 -8.29
CA GLY A 18 5.68 17.52 -8.70
C GLY A 18 5.69 16.78 -10.05
N TYR A 19 6.46 17.27 -11.02
CA TYR A 19 6.64 16.60 -12.30
C TYR A 19 7.29 15.23 -12.13
N TYR A 20 8.40 15.14 -11.38
CA TYR A 20 9.11 13.88 -11.16
C TYR A 20 8.26 12.86 -10.41
N LEU A 21 7.53 13.27 -9.37
CA LEU A 21 6.62 12.38 -8.64
C LEU A 21 5.51 11.83 -9.54
N THR A 22 4.90 12.70 -10.36
CA THR A 22 3.85 12.29 -11.31
C THR A 22 4.41 11.33 -12.35
N LYS A 23 5.57 11.65 -12.92
CA LYS A 23 6.21 10.81 -13.94
C LYS A 23 6.63 9.46 -13.38
N ALA A 24 7.27 9.45 -12.19
CA ALA A 24 7.68 8.21 -11.52
C ALA A 24 6.46 7.32 -11.21
N ARG A 25 5.38 7.90 -10.67
CA ARG A 25 4.14 7.18 -10.43
C ARG A 25 3.57 6.56 -11.71
N ASN A 26 3.50 7.32 -12.81
CA ASN A 26 2.92 6.83 -14.05
C ASN A 26 3.73 5.67 -14.63
N VAL A 27 5.06 5.77 -14.64
CA VAL A 27 5.95 4.68 -15.07
C VAL A 27 5.77 3.44 -14.18
N LEU A 28 5.69 3.63 -12.86
CA LEU A 28 5.49 2.52 -11.92
C LEU A 28 4.14 1.84 -12.14
N VAL A 29 3.05 2.61 -12.32
CA VAL A 29 1.70 2.07 -12.59
C VAL A 29 1.69 1.28 -13.89
N GLU A 30 2.24 1.83 -14.98
CA GLU A 30 2.28 1.13 -16.27
C GLU A 30 3.02 -0.21 -16.19
N ARG A 31 4.19 -0.23 -15.54
CA ARG A 31 4.97 -1.46 -15.37
C ARG A 31 4.27 -2.48 -14.48
N THR A 32 3.65 -2.01 -13.39
CA THR A 32 2.87 -2.87 -12.50
C THR A 32 1.66 -3.45 -13.22
N ASP A 33 0.90 -2.63 -13.95
CA ASP A 33 -0.26 -3.11 -14.75
C ASP A 33 0.16 -4.18 -15.77
N ARG A 34 1.32 -4.00 -16.41
CA ARG A 34 1.87 -5.00 -17.34
C ARG A 34 2.23 -6.30 -16.62
N ALA A 35 2.85 -6.23 -15.45
CA ALA A 35 3.25 -7.39 -14.66
C ALA A 35 2.05 -8.19 -14.11
N VAL A 36 0.97 -7.51 -13.72
CA VAL A 36 -0.23 -8.17 -13.15
C VAL A 36 -1.30 -8.50 -14.18
N LYS A 37 -1.10 -8.12 -15.45
CA LYS A 37 -2.01 -8.43 -16.55
C LYS A 37 -2.34 -9.92 -16.70
N PRO A 38 -1.38 -10.87 -16.54
CA PRO A 38 -1.68 -12.30 -16.59
C PRO A 38 -2.67 -12.76 -15.50
N LEU A 39 -2.74 -12.06 -14.37
CA LEU A 39 -3.72 -12.30 -13.30
C LEU A 39 -5.09 -11.66 -13.60
N GLY A 40 -5.20 -10.91 -14.70
CA GLY A 40 -6.42 -10.15 -15.02
C GLY A 40 -6.66 -8.94 -14.10
N LEU A 41 -5.61 -8.45 -13.44
CA LEU A 41 -5.67 -7.36 -12.46
C LEU A 41 -5.07 -6.06 -13.00
N THR A 42 -5.36 -4.95 -12.28
CA THR A 42 -4.73 -3.65 -12.46
C THR A 42 -4.08 -3.20 -11.15
N THR A 43 -3.17 -2.23 -11.21
CA THR A 43 -2.50 -1.65 -10.03
C THR A 43 -3.49 -1.19 -8.96
N GLN A 44 -4.62 -0.60 -9.35
CA GLN A 44 -5.67 -0.19 -8.42
C GLN A 44 -6.32 -1.40 -7.72
N GLN A 45 -6.55 -2.48 -8.46
CA GLN A 45 -7.18 -3.70 -7.95
C GLN A 45 -6.25 -4.46 -7.01
N ILE A 46 -4.95 -4.52 -7.30
CA ILE A 46 -3.99 -5.14 -6.40
C ILE A 46 -3.89 -4.42 -5.05
N GLY A 47 -4.05 -3.09 -5.02
CA GLY A 47 -4.10 -2.32 -3.77
C GLY A 47 -5.20 -2.83 -2.83
N VAL A 48 -6.41 -3.06 -3.35
CA VAL A 48 -7.53 -3.63 -2.57
C VAL A 48 -7.20 -5.04 -2.07
N ILE A 49 -6.69 -5.91 -2.95
CA ILE A 49 -6.34 -7.29 -2.59
C ILE A 49 -5.30 -7.33 -1.46
N LEU A 50 -4.24 -6.50 -1.56
CA LEU A 50 -3.20 -6.42 -0.54
C LEU A 50 -3.72 -5.89 0.79
N MET A 51 -4.59 -4.86 0.78
CA MET A 51 -5.20 -4.32 2.00
C MET A 51 -6.08 -5.36 2.70
N LEU A 52 -6.90 -6.10 1.96
CA LEU A 52 -7.71 -7.18 2.51
C LEU A 52 -6.85 -8.34 3.02
N SER A 53 -5.83 -8.76 2.27
CA SER A 53 -4.93 -9.85 2.65
C SER A 53 -4.16 -9.55 3.94
N SER A 54 -3.71 -8.31 4.11
CA SER A 54 -3.00 -7.85 5.31
C SER A 54 -3.92 -7.45 6.47
N ARG A 55 -5.24 -7.59 6.31
CA ARG A 55 -6.27 -7.20 7.29
C ARG A 55 -6.21 -5.72 7.71
N ARG A 56 -5.63 -4.86 6.87
CA ARG A 56 -5.56 -3.39 7.11
C ARG A 56 -6.88 -2.69 6.83
N ALA A 57 -7.75 -3.31 6.06
CA ALA A 57 -9.10 -2.87 5.77
C ALA A 57 -9.98 -4.09 5.54
N SER A 58 -11.25 -3.98 5.90
CA SER A 58 -12.26 -5.02 5.73
C SER A 58 -13.61 -4.49 5.21
N THR A 59 -13.71 -3.16 5.05
CA THR A 59 -14.93 -2.49 4.60
C THR A 59 -14.65 -1.54 3.44
N PRO A 60 -15.65 -1.20 2.60
CA PRO A 60 -15.50 -0.20 1.54
C PRO A 60 -15.05 1.17 2.06
N PHE A 61 -15.53 1.58 3.24
CA PHE A 61 -15.15 2.85 3.88
C PHE A 61 -13.67 2.87 4.25
N GLU A 62 -13.18 1.82 4.92
CA GLU A 62 -11.76 1.71 5.28
C GLU A 62 -10.86 1.72 4.06
N LEU A 63 -11.23 1.00 3.00
CA LEU A 63 -10.48 0.99 1.73
C LEU A 63 -10.47 2.37 1.07
N SER A 64 -11.63 3.06 0.99
CA SER A 64 -11.72 4.42 0.44
C SER A 64 -10.77 5.36 1.16
N ARG A 65 -10.76 5.30 2.49
CA ARG A 65 -9.89 6.13 3.32
C ARG A 65 -8.42 5.79 3.14
N ALA A 66 -8.07 4.50 3.21
CA ALA A 66 -6.69 4.04 3.11
C ALA A 66 -6.06 4.29 1.74
N MET A 67 -6.86 4.25 0.67
CA MET A 67 -6.42 4.41 -0.71
C MET A 67 -6.68 5.82 -1.27
N SER A 68 -7.26 6.74 -0.47
CA SER A 68 -7.65 8.09 -0.89
C SER A 68 -8.56 8.11 -2.12
N TYR A 69 -9.54 7.19 -2.17
CA TYR A 69 -10.55 7.14 -3.20
C TYR A 69 -11.87 7.71 -2.70
N ASP A 70 -12.62 8.37 -3.58
CA ASP A 70 -14.01 8.67 -3.33
C ASP A 70 -14.88 7.40 -3.29
N SER A 71 -16.02 7.46 -2.61
CA SER A 71 -16.90 6.31 -2.39
C SER A 71 -17.41 5.68 -3.70
N GLY A 72 -17.70 6.50 -4.71
CA GLY A 72 -18.17 6.04 -6.01
C GLY A 72 -17.10 5.30 -6.80
N SER A 73 -15.87 5.80 -6.80
CA SER A 73 -14.73 5.14 -7.43
C SER A 73 -14.40 3.82 -6.73
N MET A 74 -14.43 3.80 -5.38
CA MET A 74 -14.24 2.57 -4.62
C MET A 74 -15.33 1.55 -4.92
N THR A 75 -16.60 1.95 -4.95
CA THR A 75 -17.71 1.04 -5.28
C THR A 75 -17.49 0.39 -6.64
N ARG A 76 -17.19 1.19 -7.69
CA ARG A 76 -16.92 0.66 -9.05
C ARG A 76 -15.70 -0.27 -9.10
N LEU A 77 -14.69 -0.01 -8.28
CA LEU A 77 -13.49 -0.86 -8.19
C LEU A 77 -13.82 -2.22 -7.56
N LEU A 78 -14.58 -2.20 -6.47
CA LEU A 78 -15.04 -3.40 -5.77
C LEU A 78 -15.99 -4.24 -6.62
N ASP A 79 -16.94 -3.61 -7.34
CA ASP A 79 -17.86 -4.31 -8.26
C ASP A 79 -17.08 -5.09 -9.33
N ARG A 80 -16.02 -4.50 -9.87
CA ARG A 80 -15.15 -5.17 -10.85
C ARG A 80 -14.37 -6.34 -10.24
N LEU A 81 -13.88 -6.19 -9.01
CA LEU A 81 -13.17 -7.27 -8.32
C LEU A 81 -14.09 -8.43 -7.96
N GLU A 82 -15.31 -8.13 -7.49
CA GLU A 82 -16.34 -9.13 -7.19
C GLU A 82 -16.77 -9.86 -8.46
N LYS A 83 -17.06 -9.13 -9.56
CA LYS A 83 -17.38 -9.73 -10.86
C LYS A 83 -16.27 -10.63 -11.41
N LYS A 84 -15.01 -10.32 -11.10
CA LYS A 84 -13.85 -11.14 -11.47
C LYS A 84 -13.62 -12.30 -10.50
N GLY A 85 -14.38 -12.42 -9.42
CA GLY A 85 -14.27 -13.49 -8.46
C GLY A 85 -13.11 -13.39 -7.46
N PHE A 86 -12.50 -12.22 -7.29
CA PHE A 86 -11.39 -12.03 -6.33
C PHE A 86 -11.86 -11.73 -4.92
N ILE A 87 -13.02 -11.12 -4.77
CA ILE A 87 -13.61 -10.76 -3.47
C ILE A 87 -15.08 -11.19 -3.42
N VAL A 88 -15.58 -11.30 -2.20
CA VAL A 88 -17.02 -11.45 -1.89
C VAL A 88 -17.42 -10.38 -0.88
N ARG A 89 -18.68 -9.96 -0.98
CA ARG A 89 -19.31 -9.09 0.01
C ARG A 89 -20.19 -9.93 0.92
N SER A 90 -20.03 -9.77 2.22
CA SER A 90 -20.90 -10.35 3.24
C SER A 90 -21.48 -9.24 4.13
N ARG A 91 -22.61 -9.52 4.77
CA ARG A 91 -23.13 -8.62 5.81
C ARG A 91 -22.45 -8.96 7.12
N SER A 92 -22.06 -7.92 7.88
CA SER A 92 -21.53 -8.13 9.22
C SER A 92 -22.57 -8.81 10.11
N GLU A 93 -22.18 -9.83 10.85
CA GLU A 93 -23.04 -10.52 11.82
C GLU A 93 -23.42 -9.59 13.00
N THR A 94 -22.54 -8.65 13.35
CA THR A 94 -22.71 -7.73 14.47
C THR A 94 -23.47 -6.45 14.09
N ASP A 95 -23.36 -5.99 12.83
CA ASP A 95 -24.10 -4.84 12.32
C ASP A 95 -24.49 -5.09 10.86
N ARG A 96 -25.77 -5.41 10.65
CA ARG A 96 -26.34 -5.68 9.31
C ARG A 96 -26.24 -4.52 8.32
N ARG A 97 -25.91 -3.30 8.80
CA ARG A 97 -25.68 -2.11 7.96
C ARG A 97 -24.27 -2.07 7.38
N MET A 98 -23.33 -2.82 7.98
CA MET A 98 -21.95 -2.86 7.52
C MET A 98 -21.73 -3.99 6.52
N VAL A 99 -21.15 -3.63 5.37
CA VAL A 99 -20.67 -4.59 4.37
C VAL A 99 -19.22 -4.93 4.71
N LYS A 100 -18.95 -6.23 4.88
CA LYS A 100 -17.60 -6.78 4.97
C LYS A 100 -17.15 -7.26 3.60
N LEU A 101 -15.85 -7.15 3.35
CA LEU A 101 -15.16 -7.60 2.16
C LEU A 101 -14.17 -8.70 2.54
N GLU A 102 -14.20 -9.79 1.82
CA GLU A 102 -13.30 -10.93 2.04
C GLU A 102 -12.72 -11.39 0.70
N LEU A 103 -11.48 -11.90 0.74
CA LEU A 103 -10.88 -12.51 -0.43
C LEU A 103 -11.49 -13.90 -0.65
N THR A 104 -11.77 -14.22 -1.89
CA THR A 104 -12.08 -15.59 -2.32
C THR A 104 -10.80 -16.45 -2.34
N PRO A 105 -10.87 -17.77 -2.55
CA PRO A 105 -9.68 -18.59 -2.82
C PRO A 105 -8.82 -18.02 -3.96
N GLN A 106 -9.45 -17.55 -5.06
CA GLN A 106 -8.75 -16.89 -6.16
C GLN A 106 -8.10 -15.58 -5.73
N GLY A 107 -8.76 -14.80 -4.87
CA GLY A 107 -8.19 -13.58 -4.29
C GLY A 107 -6.98 -13.85 -3.41
N HIS A 108 -7.02 -14.88 -2.60
CA HIS A 108 -5.87 -15.34 -1.80
C HIS A 108 -4.72 -15.83 -2.68
N ASP A 109 -5.01 -16.57 -3.75
CA ASP A 109 -4.00 -17.02 -4.70
C ASP A 109 -3.29 -15.85 -5.39
N ALA A 110 -4.05 -14.84 -5.81
CA ALA A 110 -3.49 -13.62 -6.33
C ALA A 110 -2.62 -12.90 -5.28
N ALA A 111 -3.14 -12.71 -4.05
CA ALA A 111 -2.41 -12.04 -2.98
C ALA A 111 -1.04 -12.67 -2.70
N ARG A 112 -0.91 -14.00 -2.80
CA ARG A 112 0.38 -14.70 -2.62
C ARG A 112 1.39 -14.41 -3.74
N GLN A 113 0.95 -14.13 -4.95
CA GLN A 113 1.82 -13.88 -6.12
C GLN A 113 2.27 -12.41 -6.20
N LEU A 114 1.45 -11.47 -5.70
CA LEU A 114 1.67 -10.03 -5.84
C LEU A 114 3.02 -9.53 -5.26
N PRO A 115 3.50 -10.00 -4.09
CA PRO A 115 4.78 -9.55 -3.56
C PRO A 115 5.96 -9.86 -4.49
N GLY A 116 5.99 -11.06 -5.09
CA GLY A 116 7.03 -11.46 -6.04
C GLY A 116 7.01 -10.62 -7.33
N LEU A 117 5.82 -10.37 -7.88
CA LEU A 117 5.67 -9.51 -9.05
C LEU A 117 6.07 -8.06 -8.75
N GLY A 118 5.66 -7.55 -7.58
CA GLY A 118 6.05 -6.21 -7.12
C GLY A 118 7.55 -6.06 -6.94
N ALA A 119 8.21 -7.04 -6.32
CA ALA A 119 9.65 -7.06 -6.15
C ALA A 119 10.38 -7.04 -7.51
N THR A 120 9.93 -7.82 -8.48
CA THR A 120 10.50 -7.84 -9.83
C THR A 120 10.41 -6.46 -10.48
N VAL A 121 9.22 -5.85 -10.48
CA VAL A 121 9.00 -4.52 -11.08
C VAL A 121 9.86 -3.45 -10.40
N LEU A 122 9.91 -3.44 -9.07
CA LEU A 122 10.67 -2.44 -8.31
C LEU A 122 12.17 -2.62 -8.49
N ASN A 123 12.69 -3.84 -8.47
CA ASN A 123 14.12 -4.11 -8.68
C ASN A 123 14.59 -3.73 -10.08
N GLU A 124 13.74 -3.92 -11.11
CA GLU A 124 14.05 -3.42 -12.46
C GLU A 124 14.13 -1.89 -12.51
N GLN A 125 13.25 -1.20 -11.78
CA GLN A 125 13.25 0.27 -11.70
C GLN A 125 14.43 0.82 -10.89
N LEU A 126 14.88 0.08 -9.89
CA LEU A 126 16.00 0.44 -9.03
C LEU A 126 17.35 -0.05 -9.58
N ARG A 127 17.40 -0.51 -10.85
CA ARG A 127 18.67 -0.92 -11.47
C ARG A 127 19.69 0.20 -11.42
N GLY A 128 20.86 -0.07 -10.84
CA GLY A 128 21.93 0.90 -10.63
C GLY A 128 21.85 1.68 -9.32
N PHE A 129 20.80 1.50 -8.53
CA PHE A 129 20.72 2.06 -7.19
C PHE A 129 21.45 1.16 -6.19
N SER A 130 22.24 1.77 -5.33
CA SER A 130 22.76 1.09 -4.14
C SER A 130 21.68 0.95 -3.05
N ALA A 131 21.93 0.10 -2.05
CA ALA A 131 21.05 0.01 -0.88
C ALA A 131 20.93 1.37 -0.13
N ALA A 132 22.01 2.16 -0.12
CA ALA A 132 22.02 3.50 0.49
C ALA A 132 21.14 4.48 -0.31
N ASP A 133 21.19 4.45 -1.65
CA ASP A 133 20.34 5.28 -2.51
C ASP A 133 18.86 4.94 -2.29
N HIS A 134 18.52 3.65 -2.24
CA HIS A 134 17.17 3.20 -1.96
C HIS A 134 16.67 3.69 -0.59
N ALA A 135 17.46 3.52 0.47
CA ALA A 135 17.09 3.96 1.81
C ALA A 135 16.90 5.50 1.87
N THR A 136 17.79 6.25 1.21
CA THR A 136 17.70 7.71 1.10
C THR A 136 16.41 8.13 0.38
N LEU A 137 16.11 7.52 -0.76
CA LEU A 137 14.90 7.81 -1.54
C LEU A 137 13.63 7.57 -0.71
N ILE A 138 13.52 6.42 -0.03
CA ILE A 138 12.38 6.10 0.83
C ILE A 138 12.27 7.09 1.98
N GLY A 139 13.39 7.45 2.63
CA GLY A 139 13.40 8.42 3.74
C GLY A 139 12.94 9.82 3.30
N LEU A 140 13.40 10.30 2.15
CA LEU A 140 13.00 11.60 1.61
C LEU A 140 11.53 11.63 1.21
N LEU A 141 11.02 10.59 0.54
CA LEU A 141 9.61 10.47 0.20
C LEU A 141 8.74 10.36 1.45
N GLY A 142 9.17 9.62 2.47
CA GLY A 142 8.48 9.53 3.76
C GLY A 142 8.32 10.90 4.43
N ARG A 143 9.39 11.69 4.49
CA ARG A 143 9.34 13.07 5.03
C ARG A 143 8.43 13.98 4.20
N PHE A 144 8.49 13.89 2.89
CA PHE A 144 7.64 14.67 1.99
C PHE A 144 6.15 14.36 2.21
N ILE A 145 5.80 13.08 2.37
CA ILE A 145 4.43 12.62 2.64
C ILE A 145 3.98 13.11 4.02
N ALA A 146 4.81 12.98 5.06
CA ALA A 146 4.49 13.42 6.42
C ALA A 146 4.16 14.92 6.46
N ASN A 147 4.99 15.76 5.84
CA ASN A 147 4.75 17.20 5.75
C ASN A 147 3.41 17.55 5.08
N GLY A 148 2.96 16.75 4.11
CA GLY A 148 1.67 16.94 3.45
C GLY A 148 0.47 16.53 4.33
N ILE A 149 0.65 15.55 5.23
CA ILE A 149 -0.39 15.09 6.17
C ILE A 149 -0.56 16.10 7.30
N ASP A 150 0.54 16.59 7.87
CA ASP A 150 0.53 17.56 8.97
C ASP A 150 -0.09 18.90 8.57
N ALA A 151 -0.05 19.28 7.29
CA ALA A 151 -0.63 20.51 6.75
C ALA A 151 -2.17 20.48 6.59
N GLY A 152 -2.88 19.45 7.12
CA GLY A 152 -4.35 19.38 7.14
C GLY A 152 -4.98 18.53 6.04
N ALA A 153 -4.21 17.75 5.28
CA ALA A 153 -4.73 16.70 4.43
C ALA A 153 -5.18 15.53 5.33
N SER A 154 -6.48 15.25 5.39
CA SER A 154 -7.02 14.15 6.18
C SER A 154 -6.28 12.85 5.88
N ALA A 155 -5.74 12.23 6.91
CA ALA A 155 -4.89 11.05 6.88
C ALA A 155 -5.52 9.89 6.10
N GLY A 156 -5.15 9.74 4.85
CA GLY A 156 -5.53 8.63 3.97
C GLY A 156 -4.36 7.74 3.54
N CYS A 157 -3.13 8.05 3.93
CA CYS A 157 -1.96 7.29 3.48
C CYS A 157 -1.32 6.52 4.65
N GLY A 158 -1.91 5.39 5.01
CA GLY A 158 -1.35 4.45 6.00
C GLY A 158 -0.25 3.56 5.43
N LEU A 159 0.82 4.14 4.87
CA LEU A 159 2.02 3.43 4.46
C LEU A 159 3.22 3.93 5.30
N GLY A 160 3.13 3.75 6.64
CA GLY A 160 4.29 3.86 7.51
C GLY A 160 4.94 2.49 7.69
N PRO A 161 6.29 2.40 7.78
CA PRO A 161 6.95 1.16 8.15
C PRO A 161 6.51 0.77 9.58
N GLN A 162 5.88 -0.38 9.73
CA GLN A 162 5.73 -0.98 11.04
C GLN A 162 7.12 -1.42 11.51
N GLN A 163 7.59 -0.81 12.58
CA GLN A 163 8.64 -1.44 13.40
C GLN A 163 8.08 -2.77 13.90
N GLU A 164 8.63 -3.86 13.36
CA GLU A 164 8.50 -5.16 13.99
C GLU A 164 9.17 -5.06 15.36
N SER A 165 8.35 -5.00 16.41
CA SER A 165 8.80 -5.34 17.74
C SER A 165 9.17 -6.83 17.69
N LEU A 166 10.45 -7.11 17.70
CA LEU A 166 11.00 -8.44 17.99
C LEU A 166 10.56 -8.76 19.41
N ASP A 167 9.45 -9.49 19.53
CA ASP A 167 8.97 -10.01 20.80
C ASP A 167 9.86 -11.19 21.18
N GLU A 168 10.45 -11.07 22.37
CA GLU A 168 11.38 -12.02 22.97
C GLU A 168 10.71 -13.38 23.12
N SER A 169 11.37 -14.41 22.64
CA SER A 169 11.02 -15.81 22.85
C SER A 169 10.97 -16.14 24.35
N PRO A 170 9.93 -16.84 24.84
CA PRO A 170 9.92 -17.37 26.19
C PRO A 170 10.58 -18.75 26.23
N GLU A 171 11.90 -18.81 26.20
CA GLU A 171 12.66 -19.99 26.58
C GLU A 171 13.51 -19.71 27.82
N ALA A 172 12.90 -19.74 29.00
CA ALA A 172 13.62 -19.97 30.28
C ALA A 172 12.64 -20.24 31.43
N SER A 173 11.94 -21.37 31.42
CA SER A 173 11.33 -21.87 32.67
C SER A 173 11.09 -23.38 32.65
N LEU A 174 12.14 -24.16 32.52
CA LEU A 174 12.10 -25.60 32.77
C LEU A 174 13.47 -26.13 33.26
N ARG A 175 13.92 -25.64 34.42
CA ARG A 175 14.89 -26.34 35.26
C ARG A 175 14.79 -25.82 36.68
N LYS A 176 13.96 -26.48 37.50
CA LYS A 176 14.15 -26.67 38.95
C LYS A 176 12.92 -27.41 39.49
N HIS A 177 12.98 -28.71 39.57
CA HIS A 177 12.40 -29.50 40.65
C HIS A 177 12.76 -30.99 40.36
N GLY A 178 13.83 -31.39 40.95
CA GLY A 178 14.25 -32.77 41.02
C GLY A 178 15.38 -32.83 42.00
N GLU A 179 15.07 -32.92 43.30
CA GLU A 179 15.89 -33.53 44.35
C GLU A 179 15.17 -33.28 45.68
N HIS A 180 14.41 -34.26 46.09
CA HIS A 180 14.41 -34.90 47.41
C HIS A 180 13.37 -36.01 47.40
#